data_d3c5cc2a081f14113641deaa0b56a137
#
_entry.id   d3c5cc2a081f14113641deaa0b56a137
#
_cell.length_a   1.000
_cell.length_b   1.000
_cell.length_c   1.000
_cell.angle_alpha   90.00
_cell.angle_beta   90.00
_cell.angle_gamma   90.00
#
_symmetry.space_group_name_H-M   'P 1'
#
loop_
_entity.id
_entity.type
_entity.pdbx_description
1 polymer ?
#
loop_
_entity_poly.entity_id
_entity_poly.type
_entity_poly.pdbx_seq_one_letter_code
_entity_poly.pdbx_strand_id
1 'polypeptide(L)'
;MNHFFVEFGEYEASVCEWGDKSNPQIICFHGLGSTKLSFIEIAELLKDNYHIVSFDLPGHGKTPSFEKDEDYGASHLTNWVVALLKHIGKETFHIVAHSWGASVALHYAAECPEKVNKMVLLDGGYHHGKMNADYFANLYKDAKEGECPPRSLEEEITHYEKDFDEYIFDSKEAFIQSEKMVYTRWSPLIERAVYDLMREEDNKVKWHATGDTARGVIKFQYTVYKTLKPHKIKSDILLLYCDLPDNYLEIRELQIAEFKKRINITTKLYKDTGHLMHWDRPEEIAEDVLHWFK
;
A
#
# COMPACT_ATOMS: atom_id res chain seq x y z
N MET A 1 15.86 10.77 9.62
CA MET A 1 14.90 10.83 8.50
C MET A 1 15.20 12.03 7.64
N ASN A 2 15.31 11.82 6.32
CA ASN A 2 15.60 12.84 5.32
C ASN A 2 14.54 12.80 4.22
N HIS A 3 14.08 13.97 3.73
CA HIS A 3 13.09 14.10 2.66
C HIS A 3 13.71 14.78 1.46
N PHE A 4 13.44 14.29 0.26
CA PHE A 4 13.92 14.85 -0.99
C PHE A 4 13.00 14.49 -2.16
N PHE A 5 13.17 15.15 -3.28
CA PHE A 5 12.49 14.84 -4.52
C PHE A 5 13.47 14.21 -5.51
N VAL A 6 12.95 13.33 -6.34
CA VAL A 6 13.68 12.68 -7.44
C VAL A 6 12.97 12.98 -8.75
N GLU A 7 13.67 13.65 -9.66
CA GLU A 7 13.21 13.86 -11.03
C GLU A 7 13.73 12.73 -11.93
N PHE A 8 12.86 12.17 -12.75
CA PHE A 8 13.20 11.09 -13.68
C PHE A 8 12.28 11.10 -14.92
N GLY A 9 12.88 11.41 -16.09
CA GLY A 9 12.11 11.66 -17.31
C GLY A 9 11.20 12.90 -17.14
N GLU A 10 9.91 12.70 -17.32
CA GLU A 10 8.87 13.74 -17.12
C GLU A 10 8.23 13.68 -15.72
N TYR A 11 8.69 12.77 -14.87
CA TYR A 11 8.11 12.51 -13.56
C TYR A 11 8.96 13.06 -12.43
N GLU A 12 8.29 13.32 -11.32
CA GLU A 12 8.89 13.62 -10.04
C GLU A 12 8.27 12.73 -8.96
N ALA A 13 9.07 12.26 -8.01
CA ALA A 13 8.59 11.53 -6.85
C ALA A 13 9.13 12.12 -5.56
N SER A 14 8.27 12.21 -4.55
CA SER A 14 8.64 12.57 -3.19
C SER A 14 9.12 11.33 -2.44
N VAL A 15 10.30 11.41 -1.83
CA VAL A 15 11.01 10.30 -1.20
C VAL A 15 11.38 10.66 0.24
N CYS A 16 11.40 9.64 1.09
CA CYS A 16 11.91 9.74 2.46
C CYS A 16 12.87 8.58 2.76
N GLU A 17 13.95 8.85 3.48
CA GLU A 17 14.93 7.83 3.86
C GLU A 17 15.30 7.87 5.35
N TRP A 18 15.64 6.70 5.89
CA TRP A 18 16.11 6.47 7.26
C TRP A 18 17.33 5.55 7.25
N GLY A 19 18.14 5.65 8.29
CA GLY A 19 19.29 4.77 8.51
C GLY A 19 20.51 5.15 7.68
N ASP A 20 21.57 4.37 7.86
CA ASP A 20 22.85 4.59 7.17
C ASP A 20 22.80 4.00 5.76
N LYS A 21 23.23 4.79 4.78
CA LYS A 21 23.29 4.37 3.36
C LYS A 21 24.22 3.19 3.10
N SER A 22 25.14 2.88 4.01
CA SER A 22 26.01 1.71 3.91
C SER A 22 25.32 0.39 4.25
N ASN A 23 24.21 0.43 5.01
CA ASN A 23 23.44 -0.75 5.40
C ASN A 23 22.69 -1.36 4.20
N PRO A 24 22.29 -2.66 4.25
CA PRO A 24 21.35 -3.25 3.28
C PRO A 24 20.09 -2.41 3.15
N GLN A 25 19.54 -2.33 1.92
CA GLN A 25 18.42 -1.42 1.64
C GLN A 25 17.07 -2.15 1.72
N ILE A 26 16.09 -1.44 2.28
CA ILE A 26 14.66 -1.77 2.19
C ILE A 26 13.96 -0.67 1.39
N ILE A 27 13.19 -1.05 0.37
CA ILE A 27 12.29 -0.17 -0.36
C ILE A 27 10.86 -0.41 0.12
N CYS A 28 10.15 0.66 0.49
CA CYS A 28 8.78 0.59 1.01
C CYS A 28 7.76 1.11 0.02
N PHE A 29 6.63 0.37 -0.16
CA PHE A 29 5.50 0.70 -1.02
C PHE A 29 4.24 0.83 -0.19
N HIS A 30 3.65 2.01 -0.09
CA HIS A 30 2.44 2.27 0.70
C HIS A 30 1.14 1.87 -0.03
N GLY A 31 0.03 1.81 0.70
CA GLY A 31 -1.30 1.51 0.18
C GLY A 31 -2.05 2.72 -0.39
N LEU A 32 -3.23 2.48 -0.97
CA LEU A 32 -4.15 3.55 -1.42
C LEU A 32 -4.50 4.48 -0.24
N GLY A 33 -4.52 5.78 -0.52
CA GLY A 33 -4.85 6.81 0.47
C GLY A 33 -3.74 7.08 1.50
N SER A 34 -2.58 6.43 1.40
CA SER A 34 -1.46 6.59 2.32
C SER A 34 -0.32 7.40 1.69
N THR A 35 0.81 7.52 2.38
CA THR A 35 2.03 8.19 1.88
C THR A 35 3.28 7.42 2.25
N LYS A 36 4.44 7.89 1.79
CA LYS A 36 5.76 7.40 2.19
C LYS A 36 5.97 7.33 3.72
N LEU A 37 5.25 8.14 4.50
CA LEU A 37 5.33 8.13 5.94
C LEU A 37 4.51 7.04 6.63
N SER A 38 3.76 6.23 5.87
CA SER A 38 3.05 5.06 6.40
C SER A 38 3.97 4.14 7.21
N PHE A 39 5.22 4.02 6.79
CA PHE A 39 6.22 3.12 7.40
C PHE A 39 7.07 3.77 8.48
N ILE A 40 6.74 5.00 8.92
CA ILE A 40 7.61 5.80 9.81
C ILE A 40 7.98 5.07 11.10
N GLU A 41 7.05 4.35 11.74
CA GLU A 41 7.32 3.65 13.00
C GLU A 41 8.23 2.44 12.80
N ILE A 42 7.93 1.57 11.83
CA ILE A 42 8.82 0.43 11.54
C ILE A 42 10.17 0.88 10.98
N ALA A 43 10.22 2.00 10.25
CA ALA A 43 11.48 2.56 9.78
C ALA A 43 12.36 3.06 10.94
N GLU A 44 11.78 3.70 11.95
CA GLU A 44 12.51 4.10 13.16
C GLU A 44 13.06 2.88 13.94
N LEU A 45 12.33 1.75 13.95
CA LEU A 45 12.77 0.51 14.59
C LEU A 45 13.85 -0.24 13.80
N LEU A 46 13.87 -0.09 12.47
CA LEU A 46 14.77 -0.83 11.58
C LEU A 46 16.02 -0.04 11.15
N LYS A 47 16.07 1.28 11.33
CA LYS A 47 17.09 2.18 10.78
C LYS A 47 18.53 1.90 11.18
N ASP A 48 18.74 1.23 12.32
CA ASP A 48 20.10 0.88 12.79
C ASP A 48 20.68 -0.30 12.01
N ASN A 49 19.80 -1.13 11.39
CA ASN A 49 20.20 -2.33 10.63
C ASN A 49 20.06 -2.13 9.11
N TYR A 50 19.18 -1.24 8.66
CA TYR A 50 18.83 -1.05 7.25
C TYR A 50 18.83 0.42 6.85
N HIS A 51 19.15 0.67 5.58
CA HIS A 51 18.82 1.90 4.89
C HIS A 51 17.42 1.76 4.31
N ILE A 52 16.44 2.41 4.93
CA ILE A 52 15.03 2.33 4.51
C ILE A 52 14.72 3.51 3.59
N VAL A 53 14.11 3.25 2.45
CA VAL A 53 13.65 4.26 1.50
C VAL A 53 12.19 4.02 1.20
N SER A 54 11.38 5.04 1.42
CA SER A 54 9.95 5.05 1.08
C SER A 54 9.64 6.21 0.17
N PHE A 55 8.70 6.07 -0.74
CA PHE A 55 8.32 7.10 -1.68
C PHE A 55 6.80 7.18 -1.83
N ASP A 56 6.30 8.34 -2.22
CA ASP A 56 4.89 8.51 -2.54
C ASP A 56 4.63 7.94 -3.94
N LEU A 57 3.70 6.99 -4.04
CA LEU A 57 3.18 6.50 -5.31
C LEU A 57 2.38 7.61 -6.04
N PRO A 58 2.22 7.55 -7.37
CA PRO A 58 1.52 8.58 -8.12
C PRO A 58 0.14 8.92 -7.54
N GLY A 59 -0.17 10.21 -7.42
CA GLY A 59 -1.42 10.71 -6.85
C GLY A 59 -1.49 10.68 -5.32
N HIS A 60 -0.38 10.39 -4.63
CA HIS A 60 -0.32 10.34 -3.18
C HIS A 60 0.77 11.28 -2.64
N GLY A 61 0.55 11.75 -1.41
CA GLY A 61 1.50 12.64 -0.74
C GLY A 61 1.86 13.83 -1.60
N LYS A 62 3.16 13.97 -1.93
CA LYS A 62 3.67 15.07 -2.77
C LYS A 62 4.08 14.63 -4.17
N THR A 63 3.80 13.40 -4.56
CA THR A 63 4.01 12.89 -5.93
C THR A 63 2.77 13.21 -6.76
N PRO A 64 2.92 13.90 -7.91
CA PRO A 64 1.79 14.20 -8.79
C PRO A 64 1.01 12.95 -9.21
N SER A 65 -0.30 13.10 -9.40
CA SER A 65 -1.12 12.05 -10.02
C SER A 65 -0.81 11.92 -11.51
N PHE A 66 -1.08 10.75 -12.06
CA PHE A 66 -1.14 10.61 -13.51
C PHE A 66 -2.32 11.45 -14.07
N GLU A 67 -2.19 11.86 -15.33
CA GLU A 67 -3.23 12.67 -15.99
C GLU A 67 -4.53 11.87 -16.21
N LYS A 68 -4.39 10.55 -16.38
CA LYS A 68 -5.52 9.67 -16.67
C LYS A 68 -5.52 8.47 -15.73
N ASP A 69 -6.69 8.00 -15.36
CA ASP A 69 -6.85 6.82 -14.50
C ASP A 69 -6.36 5.53 -15.18
N GLU A 70 -6.37 5.44 -16.52
CA GLU A 70 -5.79 4.31 -17.27
C GLU A 70 -4.28 4.18 -17.08
N ASP A 71 -3.57 5.27 -16.76
CA ASP A 71 -2.12 5.27 -16.52
C ASP A 71 -1.75 4.58 -15.20
N TYR A 72 -2.70 4.35 -14.30
CA TYR A 72 -2.53 3.45 -13.16
C TYR A 72 -2.50 1.97 -13.56
N GLY A 73 -2.69 1.64 -14.85
CA GLY A 73 -2.60 0.28 -15.37
C GLY A 73 -1.23 -0.37 -15.09
N ALA A 74 -1.22 -1.70 -14.91
CA ALA A 74 -0.06 -2.45 -14.41
C ALA A 74 1.25 -2.17 -15.18
N SER A 75 1.19 -2.04 -16.50
CA SER A 75 2.39 -1.81 -17.32
C SER A 75 2.98 -0.42 -17.10
N HIS A 76 2.13 0.62 -17.13
CA HIS A 76 2.59 2.01 -17.00
C HIS A 76 3.12 2.28 -15.59
N LEU A 77 2.35 1.88 -14.56
CA LEU A 77 2.75 2.02 -13.16
C LEU A 77 4.04 1.24 -12.83
N THR A 78 4.18 0.02 -13.36
CA THR A 78 5.43 -0.76 -13.20
C THR A 78 6.62 -0.04 -13.84
N ASN A 79 6.46 0.50 -15.05
CA ASN A 79 7.53 1.25 -15.74
C ASN A 79 7.92 2.51 -14.96
N TRP A 80 6.94 3.22 -14.37
CA TRP A 80 7.18 4.37 -13.51
C TRP A 80 8.04 3.97 -12.29
N VAL A 81 7.67 2.88 -11.60
CA VAL A 81 8.44 2.34 -10.47
C VAL A 81 9.85 1.90 -10.90
N VAL A 82 9.98 1.21 -12.04
CA VAL A 82 11.29 0.81 -12.58
C VAL A 82 12.17 2.03 -12.84
N ALA A 83 11.60 3.10 -13.41
CA ALA A 83 12.35 4.33 -13.66
C ALA A 83 12.79 5.01 -12.36
N LEU A 84 11.89 5.16 -11.37
CA LEU A 84 12.23 5.73 -10.06
C LEU A 84 13.31 4.92 -9.34
N LEU A 85 13.17 3.58 -9.28
CA LEU A 85 14.10 2.73 -8.53
C LEU A 85 15.49 2.63 -9.16
N LYS A 86 15.68 3.04 -10.42
CA LYS A 86 17.02 3.25 -11.01
C LYS A 86 17.78 4.40 -10.34
N HIS A 87 17.08 5.37 -9.75
CA HIS A 87 17.69 6.54 -9.09
C HIS A 87 17.89 6.34 -7.59
N ILE A 88 16.99 5.61 -6.90
CA ILE A 88 17.01 5.46 -5.45
C ILE A 88 17.34 4.06 -4.95
N GLY A 89 17.20 3.04 -5.80
CA GLY A 89 17.49 1.65 -5.47
C GLY A 89 18.98 1.32 -5.58
N LYS A 90 19.48 0.50 -4.65
CA LYS A 90 20.80 -0.12 -4.75
C LYS A 90 20.81 -1.21 -5.82
N GLU A 91 21.96 -1.88 -5.97
CA GLU A 91 22.10 -3.04 -6.89
C GLU A 91 21.04 -4.10 -6.57
N THR A 92 20.90 -4.44 -5.30
CA THR A 92 19.82 -5.29 -4.77
C THR A 92 19.27 -4.71 -3.48
N PHE A 93 18.00 -5.03 -3.16
CA PHE A 93 17.32 -4.57 -1.97
C PHE A 93 16.20 -5.51 -1.54
N HIS A 94 15.71 -5.33 -0.33
CA HIS A 94 14.49 -5.95 0.17
C HIS A 94 13.29 -5.03 -0.06
N ILE A 95 12.10 -5.61 -0.03
CA ILE A 95 10.84 -4.83 -0.16
C ILE A 95 9.97 -5.07 1.08
N VAL A 96 9.41 -3.99 1.62
CA VAL A 96 8.25 -4.01 2.53
C VAL A 96 7.12 -3.27 1.83
N ALA A 97 5.96 -3.90 1.66
CA ALA A 97 4.88 -3.31 0.88
C ALA A 97 3.51 -3.57 1.52
N HIS A 98 2.65 -2.56 1.55
CA HIS A 98 1.34 -2.61 2.17
C HIS A 98 0.21 -2.51 1.13
N SER A 99 -0.82 -3.35 1.29
CA SER A 99 -2.08 -3.23 0.55
C SER A 99 -1.89 -3.16 -0.98
N TRP A 100 -2.40 -2.13 -1.65
CA TRP A 100 -2.18 -1.88 -3.08
C TRP A 100 -0.70 -1.82 -3.45
N GLY A 101 0.13 -1.17 -2.62
CA GLY A 101 1.57 -1.11 -2.82
C GLY A 101 2.23 -2.48 -2.93
N ALA A 102 1.68 -3.50 -2.24
CA ALA A 102 2.16 -4.88 -2.36
C ALA A 102 1.90 -5.46 -3.77
N SER A 103 0.75 -5.13 -4.37
CA SER A 103 0.47 -5.53 -5.75
C SER A 103 1.42 -4.85 -6.75
N VAL A 104 1.73 -3.56 -6.53
CA VAL A 104 2.71 -2.82 -7.34
C VAL A 104 4.11 -3.41 -7.18
N ALA A 105 4.52 -3.71 -5.96
CA ALA A 105 5.82 -4.31 -5.64
C ALA A 105 6.00 -5.70 -6.27
N LEU A 106 4.94 -6.51 -6.32
CA LEU A 106 4.95 -7.82 -7.00
C LEU A 106 5.14 -7.68 -8.52
N HIS A 107 4.50 -6.69 -9.16
CA HIS A 107 4.72 -6.41 -10.58
C HIS A 107 6.16 -5.96 -10.84
N TYR A 108 6.71 -5.09 -9.98
CA TYR A 108 8.12 -4.70 -10.04
C TYR A 108 9.06 -5.91 -9.89
N ALA A 109 8.83 -6.77 -8.88
CA ALA A 109 9.64 -7.97 -8.66
C ALA A 109 9.57 -8.97 -9.82
N ALA A 110 8.44 -9.05 -10.53
CA ALA A 110 8.30 -9.86 -11.73
C ALA A 110 9.03 -9.26 -12.94
N GLU A 111 9.16 -7.92 -13.02
CA GLU A 111 9.86 -7.24 -14.12
C GLU A 111 11.37 -7.14 -13.88
N CYS A 112 11.79 -6.97 -12.61
CA CYS A 112 13.19 -6.83 -12.21
C CYS A 112 13.59 -7.88 -11.14
N PRO A 113 13.48 -9.19 -11.44
CA PRO A 113 13.63 -10.25 -10.44
C PRO A 113 15.02 -10.32 -9.78
N GLU A 114 16.06 -9.81 -10.45
CA GLU A 114 17.44 -9.80 -9.92
C GLU A 114 17.69 -8.66 -8.93
N LYS A 115 16.75 -7.70 -8.83
CA LYS A 115 16.87 -6.55 -7.93
C LYS A 115 16.34 -6.83 -6.53
N VAL A 116 15.41 -7.78 -6.40
CA VAL A 116 14.66 -7.99 -5.17
C VAL A 116 15.15 -9.25 -4.45
N ASN A 117 15.76 -9.07 -3.29
CA ASN A 117 16.28 -10.19 -2.47
C ASN A 117 15.13 -10.95 -1.80
N LYS A 118 14.40 -10.31 -0.90
CA LYS A 118 13.24 -10.86 -0.17
C LYS A 118 12.15 -9.81 -0.03
N MET A 119 10.92 -10.26 0.19
CA MET A 119 9.76 -9.37 0.34
C MET A 119 8.99 -9.68 1.62
N VAL A 120 8.49 -8.63 2.28
CA VAL A 120 7.44 -8.72 3.30
C VAL A 120 6.23 -7.92 2.79
N LEU A 121 5.11 -8.60 2.63
CA LEU A 121 3.85 -8.01 2.21
C LEU A 121 2.94 -7.88 3.44
N LEU A 122 2.41 -6.69 3.66
CA LEU A 122 1.53 -6.36 4.77
C LEU A 122 0.10 -6.23 4.25
N ASP A 123 -0.71 -7.22 4.52
CA ASP A 123 -2.13 -7.35 4.13
C ASP A 123 -2.41 -6.91 2.68
N GLY A 124 -1.62 -7.44 1.74
CA GLY A 124 -1.72 -7.03 0.33
C GLY A 124 -1.03 -8.00 -0.63
N GLY A 125 -1.17 -7.69 -1.94
CA GLY A 125 -0.57 -8.48 -3.03
C GLY A 125 -1.37 -9.70 -3.46
N TYR A 126 -2.23 -10.24 -2.61
CA TYR A 126 -3.10 -11.38 -2.89
C TYR A 126 -4.49 -10.97 -3.41
N HIS A 127 -4.81 -9.70 -3.39
CA HIS A 127 -6.14 -9.18 -3.71
C HIS A 127 -6.61 -9.59 -5.11
N HIS A 128 -7.84 -10.05 -5.20
CA HIS A 128 -8.51 -10.46 -6.42
C HIS A 128 -9.88 -9.78 -6.48
N GLY A 129 -9.96 -8.58 -7.06
CA GLY A 129 -11.15 -7.72 -7.04
C GLY A 129 -12.42 -8.43 -7.47
N LYS A 130 -12.38 -9.17 -8.60
CA LYS A 130 -13.58 -9.94 -9.03
C LYS A 130 -14.00 -11.00 -8.01
N MET A 131 -13.07 -11.73 -7.41
CA MET A 131 -13.38 -12.75 -6.40
C MET A 131 -14.00 -12.11 -5.15
N ASN A 132 -13.48 -10.96 -4.75
CA ASN A 132 -14.01 -10.16 -3.66
C ASN A 132 -15.46 -9.73 -3.93
N ALA A 133 -15.69 -9.12 -5.08
CA ALA A 133 -17.01 -8.69 -5.51
C ALA A 133 -18.03 -9.84 -5.61
N ASP A 134 -17.65 -10.95 -6.23
CA ASP A 134 -18.49 -12.14 -6.36
C ASP A 134 -18.84 -12.73 -4.97
N TYR A 135 -17.90 -12.76 -4.03
CA TYR A 135 -18.11 -13.24 -2.67
C TYR A 135 -19.17 -12.39 -1.95
N PHE A 136 -19.01 -11.06 -1.94
CA PHE A 136 -19.96 -10.18 -1.28
C PHE A 136 -21.31 -10.10 -2.00
N ALA A 137 -21.34 -10.22 -3.33
CA ALA A 137 -22.59 -10.32 -4.07
C ALA A 137 -23.40 -11.55 -3.69
N ASN A 138 -22.74 -12.68 -3.41
CA ASN A 138 -23.40 -13.90 -2.95
C ASN A 138 -23.84 -13.80 -1.48
N LEU A 139 -22.99 -13.23 -0.61
CA LEU A 139 -23.26 -13.12 0.83
C LEU A 139 -24.37 -12.11 1.13
N TYR A 140 -24.38 -10.99 0.43
CA TYR A 140 -25.29 -9.86 0.65
C TYR A 140 -26.27 -9.64 -0.51
N LYS A 141 -26.77 -10.72 -1.13
CA LYS A 141 -27.64 -10.66 -2.34
C LYS A 141 -28.92 -9.82 -2.16
N ASP A 142 -29.44 -9.75 -0.93
CA ASP A 142 -30.68 -9.03 -0.59
C ASP A 142 -30.43 -7.65 0.03
N ALA A 143 -29.16 -7.24 0.25
CA ALA A 143 -28.81 -5.95 0.79
C ALA A 143 -28.90 -4.85 -0.27
N LYS A 144 -29.23 -3.62 0.14
CA LYS A 144 -29.17 -2.47 -0.75
C LYS A 144 -27.73 -2.01 -0.94
N GLU A 145 -27.48 -1.28 -2.03
CA GLU A 145 -26.21 -0.62 -2.27
C GLU A 145 -25.85 0.30 -1.11
N GLY A 146 -24.60 0.26 -0.65
CA GLY A 146 -24.09 1.02 0.49
C GLY A 146 -24.39 0.42 1.88
N GLU A 147 -25.21 -0.64 1.97
CA GLU A 147 -25.47 -1.35 3.24
C GLU A 147 -24.52 -2.55 3.44
N CYS A 148 -23.65 -2.84 2.48
CA CYS A 148 -22.71 -3.96 2.51
C CYS A 148 -21.43 -3.58 1.73
N PRO A 149 -20.35 -4.39 1.83
CA PRO A 149 -19.17 -4.18 1.00
C PRO A 149 -19.50 -4.21 -0.50
N PRO A 150 -18.71 -3.50 -1.34
CA PRO A 150 -18.93 -3.44 -2.78
C PRO A 150 -18.98 -4.82 -3.44
N ARG A 151 -19.95 -5.01 -4.35
CA ARG A 151 -20.25 -6.27 -5.03
C ARG A 151 -19.93 -6.25 -6.52
N SER A 152 -19.40 -5.13 -7.00
CA SER A 152 -18.94 -4.97 -8.39
C SER A 152 -17.80 -3.98 -8.46
N LEU A 153 -17.11 -3.92 -9.60
CA LEU A 153 -16.10 -2.91 -9.87
C LEU A 153 -16.70 -1.49 -9.78
N GLU A 154 -17.89 -1.32 -10.33
CA GLU A 154 -18.59 -0.02 -10.36
C GLU A 154 -18.96 0.43 -8.94
N GLU A 155 -19.52 -0.46 -8.12
CA GLU A 155 -19.82 -0.16 -6.71
C GLU A 155 -18.54 0.19 -5.93
N GLU A 156 -17.44 -0.53 -6.16
CA GLU A 156 -16.17 -0.28 -5.48
C GLU A 156 -15.55 1.06 -5.90
N ILE A 157 -15.59 1.38 -7.19
CA ILE A 157 -15.16 2.70 -7.69
C ILE A 157 -15.99 3.80 -7.05
N THR A 158 -17.31 3.71 -7.10
CA THR A 158 -18.22 4.73 -6.54
C THR A 158 -17.99 4.91 -5.04
N HIS A 159 -17.78 3.82 -4.30
CA HIS A 159 -17.51 3.84 -2.87
C HIS A 159 -16.22 4.63 -2.56
N TYR A 160 -15.11 4.26 -3.19
CA TYR A 160 -13.83 4.92 -2.92
C TYR A 160 -13.74 6.34 -3.47
N GLU A 161 -14.33 6.64 -4.64
CA GLU A 161 -14.41 8.02 -5.14
C GLU A 161 -15.11 8.92 -4.12
N LYS A 162 -16.27 8.46 -3.63
CA LYS A 162 -17.02 9.19 -2.62
C LYS A 162 -16.23 9.40 -1.34
N ASP A 163 -15.60 8.33 -0.83
CA ASP A 163 -14.81 8.41 0.41
C ASP A 163 -13.68 9.44 0.29
N PHE A 164 -12.97 9.49 -0.85
CA PHE A 164 -11.87 10.42 -1.03
C PHE A 164 -12.32 11.86 -1.30
N ASP A 165 -13.37 12.06 -2.10
CA ASP A 165 -13.80 13.38 -2.52
C ASP A 165 -14.69 14.08 -1.48
N GLU A 166 -15.40 13.32 -0.62
CA GLU A 166 -16.23 13.86 0.45
C GLU A 166 -15.50 13.98 1.80
N TYR A 167 -14.26 13.48 1.94
CA TYR A 167 -13.47 13.56 3.17
C TYR A 167 -12.84 14.95 3.32
N ILE A 168 -13.67 15.94 3.70
CA ILE A 168 -13.36 17.37 3.72
C ILE A 168 -13.56 17.93 5.12
N PHE A 169 -12.57 18.67 5.62
CA PHE A 169 -12.56 19.26 6.97
C PHE A 169 -12.29 20.77 6.93
N ASP A 170 -12.78 21.45 7.97
CA ASP A 170 -12.56 22.89 8.14
C ASP A 170 -11.17 23.23 8.67
N SER A 171 -10.47 22.26 9.29
CA SER A 171 -9.13 22.45 9.82
C SER A 171 -8.33 21.15 9.89
N LYS A 172 -7.00 21.26 10.02
CA LYS A 172 -6.10 20.11 10.24
C LYS A 172 -6.42 19.37 11.54
N GLU A 173 -6.79 20.11 12.57
CA GLU A 173 -7.17 19.54 13.86
C GLU A 173 -8.42 18.68 13.74
N ALA A 174 -9.42 19.12 12.97
CA ALA A 174 -10.63 18.33 12.69
C ALA A 174 -10.32 17.04 11.93
N PHE A 175 -9.45 17.11 10.90
CA PHE A 175 -8.94 15.95 10.17
C PHE A 175 -8.26 14.97 11.13
N ILE A 176 -7.28 15.44 11.93
CA ILE A 176 -6.56 14.59 12.90
C ILE A 176 -7.49 13.94 13.91
N GLN A 177 -8.48 14.68 14.41
CA GLN A 177 -9.44 14.09 15.36
C GLN A 177 -10.29 12.99 14.71
N SER A 178 -10.68 13.16 13.45
CA SER A 178 -11.37 12.10 12.69
C SER A 178 -10.51 10.86 12.57
N GLU A 179 -9.23 11.02 12.15
CA GLU A 179 -8.29 9.90 12.02
C GLU A 179 -8.04 9.18 13.37
N LYS A 180 -7.93 9.94 14.48
CA LYS A 180 -7.77 9.36 15.83
C LYS A 180 -8.91 8.45 16.26
N MET A 181 -10.11 8.65 15.71
CA MET A 181 -11.27 7.81 16.04
C MET A 181 -11.27 6.48 15.27
N VAL A 182 -10.53 6.40 14.17
CA VAL A 182 -10.49 5.23 13.29
C VAL A 182 -9.38 4.26 13.69
N TYR A 183 -8.22 4.79 14.15
CA TYR A 183 -7.07 3.94 14.47
C TYR A 183 -7.14 3.39 15.89
N THR A 184 -6.76 2.13 16.03
CA THR A 184 -6.73 1.40 17.31
C THR A 184 -5.65 1.95 18.27
N ARG A 185 -4.61 2.58 17.71
CA ARG A 185 -3.46 3.11 18.42
C ARG A 185 -3.07 4.47 17.85
N TRP A 186 -2.52 5.34 18.68
CA TRP A 186 -2.01 6.66 18.30
C TRP A 186 -0.64 6.92 18.90
N SER A 187 0.27 7.47 18.10
CA SER A 187 1.60 7.90 18.52
C SER A 187 1.98 9.24 17.86
N PRO A 188 3.01 9.93 18.36
CA PRO A 188 3.53 11.13 17.69
C PRO A 188 4.04 10.85 16.26
N LEU A 189 4.50 9.63 15.97
CA LEU A 189 4.93 9.23 14.62
C LEU A 189 3.74 9.00 13.70
N ILE A 190 2.69 8.34 14.17
CA ILE A 190 1.42 8.20 13.43
C ILE A 190 0.83 9.58 13.16
N GLU A 191 0.79 10.47 14.15
CA GLU A 191 0.29 11.84 13.96
C GLU A 191 1.06 12.56 12.85
N ARG A 192 2.39 12.38 12.79
CA ARG A 192 3.22 12.93 11.73
C ARG A 192 2.91 12.32 10.35
N ALA A 193 2.64 11.01 10.29
CA ALA A 193 2.21 10.35 9.05
C ALA A 193 0.84 10.85 8.60
N VAL A 194 -0.10 11.06 9.54
CA VAL A 194 -1.42 11.62 9.25
C VAL A 194 -1.35 13.05 8.74
N TYR A 195 -0.44 13.88 9.27
CA TYR A 195 -0.20 15.22 8.70
C TYR A 195 0.26 15.18 7.24
N ASP A 196 0.99 14.15 6.83
CA ASP A 196 1.46 13.98 5.45
C ASP A 196 0.34 13.51 4.48
N LEU A 197 -0.82 13.06 5.00
CA LEU A 197 -2.00 12.70 4.20
C LEU A 197 -2.77 13.93 3.70
N MET A 198 -2.58 15.10 4.31
CA MET A 198 -3.41 16.28 4.11
C MET A 198 -2.91 17.16 2.97
N ARG A 199 -3.85 17.74 2.22
CA ARG A 199 -3.65 18.92 1.38
C ARG A 199 -4.62 20.02 1.78
N GLU A 200 -4.18 21.27 1.65
CA GLU A 200 -5.04 22.44 1.82
C GLU A 200 -5.50 22.95 0.45
N GLU A 201 -6.80 23.08 0.28
CA GLU A 201 -7.40 23.56 -0.96
C GLU A 201 -8.71 24.31 -0.62
N ASP A 202 -8.91 25.51 -1.15
CA ASP A 202 -10.09 26.35 -0.95
C ASP A 202 -10.47 26.57 0.54
N ASN A 203 -9.46 26.79 1.39
CA ASN A 203 -9.59 26.92 2.85
C ASN A 203 -10.19 25.68 3.54
N LYS A 204 -10.06 24.52 2.93
CA LYS A 204 -10.43 23.21 3.50
C LYS A 204 -9.21 22.30 3.54
N VAL A 205 -9.32 21.28 4.37
CA VAL A 205 -8.33 20.18 4.47
C VAL A 205 -8.95 18.93 3.87
N LYS A 206 -8.22 18.30 2.96
CA LYS A 206 -8.63 17.11 2.23
C LYS A 206 -7.50 16.10 2.22
N TRP A 207 -7.77 14.87 1.84
CA TRP A 207 -6.72 13.91 1.49
C TRP A 207 -5.93 14.37 0.25
N HIS A 208 -4.65 13.97 0.18
CA HIS A 208 -3.85 14.16 -1.04
C HIS A 208 -4.41 13.34 -2.21
N ALA A 209 -4.66 12.05 -1.99
CA ALA A 209 -5.29 11.20 -2.98
C ALA A 209 -6.73 11.69 -3.25
N THR A 210 -7.11 11.65 -4.52
CA THR A 210 -8.44 12.08 -5.01
C THR A 210 -9.27 10.87 -5.44
N GLY A 211 -10.56 11.08 -5.68
CA GLY A 211 -11.43 10.06 -6.27
C GLY A 211 -10.92 9.52 -7.60
N ASP A 212 -10.35 10.39 -8.47
CA ASP A 212 -9.73 9.95 -9.74
C ASP A 212 -8.54 9.00 -9.51
N THR A 213 -7.68 9.30 -8.52
CA THR A 213 -6.59 8.41 -8.13
C THR A 213 -7.14 7.07 -7.62
N ALA A 214 -8.15 7.11 -6.75
CA ALA A 214 -8.79 5.91 -6.23
C ALA A 214 -9.40 5.05 -7.35
N ARG A 215 -10.10 5.66 -8.32
CA ARG A 215 -10.63 4.96 -9.51
C ARG A 215 -9.55 4.23 -10.28
N GLY A 216 -8.42 4.88 -10.56
CA GLY A 216 -7.30 4.27 -11.25
C GLY A 216 -6.72 3.07 -10.49
N VAL A 217 -6.53 3.22 -9.17
CA VAL A 217 -6.04 2.15 -8.29
C VAL A 217 -7.01 0.96 -8.23
N ILE A 218 -8.32 1.19 -8.09
CA ILE A 218 -9.33 0.12 -8.06
C ILE A 218 -9.37 -0.63 -9.39
N LYS A 219 -9.35 0.08 -10.53
CA LYS A 219 -9.23 -0.55 -11.86
C LYS A 219 -7.98 -1.43 -11.96
N PHE A 220 -6.83 -0.94 -11.48
CA PHE A 220 -5.60 -1.74 -11.40
C PHE A 220 -5.81 -3.02 -10.58
N GLN A 221 -6.38 -2.93 -9.37
CA GLN A 221 -6.62 -4.07 -8.48
C GLN A 221 -7.46 -5.19 -9.14
N TYR A 222 -8.43 -4.84 -9.96
CA TYR A 222 -9.21 -5.81 -10.73
C TYR A 222 -8.43 -6.50 -11.86
N THR A 223 -7.31 -5.92 -12.28
CA THR A 223 -6.45 -6.51 -13.32
C THR A 223 -5.27 -7.31 -12.78
N VAL A 224 -4.88 -7.13 -11.51
CA VAL A 224 -3.68 -7.73 -10.89
C VAL A 224 -3.60 -9.23 -11.14
N TYR A 225 -4.69 -9.97 -10.89
CA TYR A 225 -4.70 -11.42 -11.04
C TYR A 225 -4.38 -11.88 -12.48
N LYS A 226 -4.72 -11.08 -13.49
CA LYS A 226 -4.46 -11.37 -14.91
C LYS A 226 -3.11 -10.86 -15.37
N THR A 227 -2.66 -9.72 -14.87
CA THR A 227 -1.46 -9.01 -15.35
C THR A 227 -0.18 -9.45 -14.65
N LEU A 228 -0.26 -9.87 -13.38
CA LEU A 228 0.88 -10.36 -12.62
C LEU A 228 1.42 -11.67 -13.22
N LYS A 229 2.75 -11.75 -13.35
CA LYS A 229 3.50 -12.91 -13.85
C LYS A 229 4.29 -13.57 -12.70
N PRO A 230 3.64 -14.32 -11.78
CA PRO A 230 4.28 -14.82 -10.57
C PRO A 230 5.49 -15.71 -10.83
N HIS A 231 5.48 -16.48 -11.94
CA HIS A 231 6.59 -17.35 -12.35
C HIS A 231 7.92 -16.63 -12.63
N LYS A 232 7.88 -15.30 -12.78
CA LYS A 232 9.09 -14.47 -12.93
C LYS A 232 9.67 -14.01 -11.60
N ILE A 233 8.91 -14.04 -10.51
CA ILE A 233 9.37 -13.59 -9.20
C ILE A 233 10.32 -14.63 -8.62
N LYS A 234 11.52 -14.21 -8.22
CA LYS A 234 12.56 -15.06 -7.63
C LYS A 234 12.70 -14.89 -6.13
N SER A 235 12.17 -13.80 -5.61
CA SER A 235 12.29 -13.44 -4.19
C SER A 235 11.46 -14.37 -3.30
N ASP A 236 11.99 -14.71 -2.12
CA ASP A 236 11.18 -15.29 -1.06
C ASP A 236 10.22 -14.25 -0.50
N ILE A 237 8.96 -14.64 -0.29
CA ILE A 237 7.88 -13.74 0.14
C ILE A 237 7.30 -14.22 1.46
N LEU A 238 7.26 -13.30 2.44
CA LEU A 238 6.45 -13.41 3.65
C LEU A 238 5.22 -12.51 3.53
N LEU A 239 4.04 -13.10 3.58
CA LEU A 239 2.77 -12.38 3.66
C LEU A 239 2.29 -12.38 5.11
N LEU A 240 2.23 -11.21 5.71
CA LEU A 240 1.57 -10.95 6.99
C LEU A 240 0.16 -10.43 6.67
N TYR A 241 -0.89 -11.02 7.26
CA TYR A 241 -2.26 -10.62 7.02
C TYR A 241 -3.05 -10.54 8.33
N CYS A 242 -4.12 -9.76 8.34
CA CYS A 242 -4.90 -9.43 9.53
C CYS A 242 -6.27 -10.13 9.52
N ASP A 243 -6.91 -10.23 10.70
CA ASP A 243 -8.25 -10.81 10.84
C ASP A 243 -9.38 -9.77 10.86
N LEU A 244 -9.07 -8.49 11.13
CA LEU A 244 -10.10 -7.46 11.18
C LEU A 244 -10.24 -6.67 9.85
N PRO A 245 -11.44 -6.22 9.49
CA PRO A 245 -12.70 -6.61 10.14
C PRO A 245 -13.01 -8.09 9.87
N ASP A 246 -13.63 -8.75 10.82
CA ASP A 246 -13.86 -10.19 10.86
C ASP A 246 -14.68 -10.73 9.67
N ASN A 247 -15.61 -9.93 9.14
CA ASN A 247 -16.39 -10.27 7.96
C ASN A 247 -15.56 -10.34 6.65
N TYR A 248 -14.29 -9.91 6.68
CA TYR A 248 -13.34 -10.02 5.56
C TYR A 248 -12.39 -11.22 5.69
N LEU A 249 -12.28 -11.85 6.88
CA LEU A 249 -11.27 -12.89 7.10
C LEU A 249 -11.45 -14.08 6.13
N GLU A 250 -12.68 -14.56 5.96
CA GLU A 250 -12.93 -15.71 5.08
C GLU A 250 -12.52 -15.42 3.63
N ILE A 251 -12.91 -14.28 3.08
CA ILE A 251 -12.53 -13.93 1.71
C ILE A 251 -11.03 -13.67 1.56
N ARG A 252 -10.35 -13.10 2.58
CA ARG A 252 -8.89 -12.99 2.59
C ARG A 252 -8.23 -14.37 2.48
N GLU A 253 -8.64 -15.33 3.31
CA GLU A 253 -8.08 -16.69 3.31
C GLU A 253 -8.33 -17.41 1.99
N LEU A 254 -9.51 -17.25 1.39
CA LEU A 254 -9.81 -17.78 0.05
C LEU A 254 -8.90 -17.18 -1.02
N GLN A 255 -8.70 -15.87 -1.01
CA GLN A 255 -7.81 -15.18 -1.96
C GLN A 255 -6.34 -15.57 -1.76
N ILE A 256 -5.88 -15.68 -0.50
CA ILE A 256 -4.53 -16.16 -0.16
C ILE A 256 -4.33 -17.59 -0.64
N ALA A 257 -5.33 -18.46 -0.48
CA ALA A 257 -5.27 -19.83 -0.97
C ALA A 257 -5.15 -19.89 -2.51
N GLU A 258 -5.89 -19.04 -3.24
CA GLU A 258 -5.74 -18.92 -4.69
C GLU A 258 -4.37 -18.35 -5.08
N PHE A 259 -3.86 -17.36 -4.34
CA PHE A 259 -2.55 -16.78 -4.59
C PHE A 259 -1.42 -17.81 -4.38
N LYS A 260 -1.51 -18.65 -3.35
CA LYS A 260 -0.57 -19.76 -3.07
C LYS A 260 -0.48 -20.80 -4.20
N LYS A 261 -1.52 -20.94 -5.02
CA LYS A 261 -1.47 -21.84 -6.20
C LYS A 261 -0.56 -21.32 -7.30
N ARG A 262 -0.26 -20.01 -7.28
CA ARG A 262 0.48 -19.31 -8.34
C ARG A 262 1.92 -18.96 -7.95
N ILE A 263 2.19 -18.80 -6.65
CA ILE A 263 3.47 -18.38 -6.13
C ILE A 263 3.71 -19.01 -4.76
N ASN A 264 4.95 -19.42 -4.52
CA ASN A 264 5.35 -19.92 -3.20
C ASN A 264 5.52 -18.75 -2.22
N ILE A 265 4.72 -18.74 -1.16
CA ILE A 265 4.76 -17.71 -0.11
C ILE A 265 4.65 -18.35 1.28
N THR A 266 5.35 -17.77 2.25
CA THR A 266 5.12 -18.01 3.67
C THR A 266 4.06 -17.03 4.17
N THR A 267 3.16 -17.48 5.04
CA THR A 267 2.07 -16.63 5.57
C THR A 267 2.03 -16.65 7.08
N LYS A 268 1.68 -15.51 7.69
CA LYS A 268 1.42 -15.38 9.14
C LYS A 268 0.19 -14.51 9.37
N LEU A 269 -0.78 -15.03 10.12
CA LEU A 269 -1.96 -14.28 10.55
C LEU A 269 -1.66 -13.48 11.82
N TYR A 270 -2.03 -12.22 11.82
CA TYR A 270 -2.06 -11.36 12.99
C TYR A 270 -3.49 -11.22 13.50
N LYS A 271 -3.76 -11.72 14.71
CA LYS A 271 -5.07 -11.63 15.35
C LYS A 271 -5.30 -10.29 16.03
N ASP A 272 -6.56 -9.90 16.14
CA ASP A 272 -6.99 -8.63 16.73
C ASP A 272 -6.25 -7.44 16.11
N THR A 273 -6.10 -7.46 14.76
CA THR A 273 -5.27 -6.51 14.03
C THR A 273 -6.01 -6.05 12.78
N GLY A 274 -5.99 -4.76 12.52
CA GLY A 274 -6.61 -4.13 11.35
C GLY A 274 -5.71 -4.12 10.12
N HIS A 275 -6.24 -3.55 9.03
CA HIS A 275 -5.55 -3.45 7.74
C HIS A 275 -4.22 -2.68 7.80
N LEU A 276 -4.13 -1.63 8.64
CA LEU A 276 -2.88 -0.89 8.91
C LEU A 276 -2.05 -1.59 10.00
N MET A 277 -1.76 -2.86 9.82
CA MET A 277 -1.13 -3.73 10.79
C MET A 277 0.23 -3.21 11.29
N HIS A 278 0.97 -2.48 10.48
CA HIS A 278 2.24 -1.84 10.84
C HIS A 278 2.06 -0.58 11.71
N TRP A 279 0.84 -0.09 11.87
CA TRP A 279 0.46 0.94 12.85
C TRP A 279 -0.11 0.30 14.12
N ASP A 280 -0.81 -0.83 13.99
CA ASP A 280 -1.38 -1.55 15.13
C ASP A 280 -0.30 -2.28 15.95
N ARG A 281 0.67 -2.90 15.26
CA ARG A 281 1.69 -3.79 15.83
C ARG A 281 3.10 -3.48 15.31
N PRO A 282 3.62 -2.23 15.41
CA PRO A 282 4.88 -1.85 14.75
C PRO A 282 6.08 -2.65 15.21
N GLU A 283 6.20 -2.97 16.52
CA GLU A 283 7.31 -3.72 17.08
C GLU A 283 7.33 -5.17 16.55
N GLU A 284 6.18 -5.85 16.60
CA GLU A 284 6.05 -7.23 16.14
C GLU A 284 6.29 -7.36 14.62
N ILE A 285 5.78 -6.39 13.84
CA ILE A 285 6.03 -6.33 12.38
C ILE A 285 7.51 -6.08 12.10
N ALA A 286 8.15 -5.16 12.83
CA ALA A 286 9.58 -4.90 12.67
C ALA A 286 10.44 -6.15 13.03
N GLU A 287 10.08 -6.90 14.06
CA GLU A 287 10.73 -8.15 14.42
C GLU A 287 10.60 -9.21 13.32
N ASP A 288 9.41 -9.39 12.74
CA ASP A 288 9.20 -10.31 11.61
C ASP A 288 10.00 -9.89 10.38
N VAL A 289 10.06 -8.59 10.07
CA VAL A 289 10.88 -8.05 8.97
C VAL A 289 12.36 -8.33 9.22
N LEU A 290 12.86 -8.05 10.43
CA LEU A 290 14.25 -8.34 10.81
C LEU A 290 14.59 -9.83 10.72
N HIS A 291 13.66 -10.68 11.15
CA HIS A 291 13.87 -12.14 11.11
C HIS A 291 13.87 -12.66 9.67
N TRP A 292 12.95 -12.17 8.85
CA TRP A 292 12.80 -12.62 7.47
C TRP A 292 13.95 -12.19 6.56
N PHE A 293 14.50 -10.99 6.76
CA PHE A 293 15.57 -10.45 5.90
C PHE A 293 16.98 -10.93 6.28
N LYS A 294 17.17 -11.56 7.42
CA LYS A 294 18.37 -12.31 7.75
C LYS A 294 18.46 -13.59 6.92
#